data_4d8e37861f457d1f9a841704c05e127d
#
_entry.id   4d8e37861f457d1f9a841704c05e127d
#
_cell.length_a   1.000
_cell.length_b   1.000
_cell.length_c   1.000
_cell.angle_alpha   90.00
_cell.angle_beta   90.00
_cell.angle_gamma   90.00
#
_symmetry.space_group_name_H-M   'P 1'
#
loop_
_entity.id
_entity.type
_entity.pdbx_description
1 polymer ?
#
loop_
_entity_poly.entity_id
_entity_poly.type
_entity_poly.pdbx_seq_one_letter_code
_entity_poly.pdbx_strand_id
1 'polypeptide(L)'
;MNPTTTETNGRLPKKFVLLTVSAVMIITLGVTLWVSFRVMKAEAHVRYVGISNLAAEKIAMTVRGMEMNAKNVFDEVAKHMGTPDAVVTALECKTSLNPEVKGYFAAFELDYFQQKGHWFEPYVHHMDSSVFMVSQVGSARHDYTKSNWYIRAKEQKETFWSDPYYYQDNDEIGLSGHYCTFVKPMFDKKGQLACVCGADITLEWLAKKLRHIDESARTDAMMNRFHKGSQEFYTVLINHDGAPIAHPEDKPMSITDTEILSNMAKKRNGMKDMTVNGVSARVYYTPIEDIDWAVALVVPTEDIWRPLIITGV
;
A
#
# COMPACT_ATOMS: atom_id res chain seq x y z
N MET A 1 95.70 13.53 10.96
CA MET A 1 94.74 12.58 10.35
C MET A 1 93.31 13.09 10.63
N ASN A 2 92.75 13.78 9.66
CA ASN A 2 91.33 14.22 9.76
C ASN A 2 90.45 13.20 9.04
N PRO A 3 89.42 12.74 9.65
CA PRO A 3 88.41 11.90 8.94
C PRO A 3 87.49 12.81 8.13
N THR A 4 87.49 12.63 6.83
CA THR A 4 86.57 13.20 5.89
C THR A 4 85.18 12.52 6.05
N THR A 5 84.24 13.24 6.62
CA THR A 5 82.82 12.86 6.62
C THR A 5 82.27 13.13 5.25
N THR A 6 82.03 12.08 4.48
CA THR A 6 81.24 12.11 3.24
C THR A 6 79.78 12.25 3.60
N GLU A 7 79.23 13.47 3.56
CA GLU A 7 77.76 13.68 3.54
C GLU A 7 77.21 13.17 2.19
N THR A 8 76.57 11.99 2.22
CA THR A 8 75.76 11.51 1.13
C THR A 8 74.45 12.29 1.08
N ASN A 9 74.43 13.34 0.26
CA ASN A 9 73.23 14.11 -0.04
C ASN A 9 72.34 13.26 -0.88
N GLY A 10 71.49 12.41 -0.18
CA GLY A 10 70.51 11.52 -0.76
C GLY A 10 69.29 12.28 -1.30
N ARG A 11 69.49 13.10 -2.35
CA ARG A 11 68.33 13.66 -3.08
C ARG A 11 67.64 12.53 -3.88
N LEU A 12 66.49 12.12 -3.44
CA LEU A 12 65.58 11.19 -4.19
C LEU A 12 65.44 11.72 -5.64
N PRO A 13 65.51 10.85 -6.66
CA PRO A 13 65.30 11.27 -8.04
C PRO A 13 63.95 11.93 -8.21
N LYS A 14 63.90 13.10 -8.86
CA LYS A 14 62.59 13.83 -9.07
C LYS A 14 61.50 12.98 -9.64
N LYS A 15 61.83 12.02 -10.51
CA LYS A 15 60.86 11.03 -11.05
C LYS A 15 60.26 10.12 -9.96
N PHE A 16 61.03 9.71 -8.97
CA PHE A 16 60.54 8.87 -7.87
C PHE A 16 59.61 9.65 -6.94
N VAL A 17 59.94 10.91 -6.62
CA VAL A 17 59.06 11.79 -5.83
C VAL A 17 57.75 12.06 -6.58
N LEU A 18 57.80 12.31 -7.89
CA LEU A 18 56.59 12.52 -8.69
C LEU A 18 55.69 11.25 -8.72
N LEU A 19 56.30 10.08 -8.91
CA LEU A 19 55.59 8.81 -8.92
C LEU A 19 54.93 8.50 -7.56
N THR A 20 55.61 8.72 -6.45
CA THR A 20 55.08 8.49 -5.11
C THR A 20 53.93 9.45 -4.79
N VAL A 21 54.07 10.75 -5.14
CA VAL A 21 53.00 11.74 -4.95
C VAL A 21 51.78 11.39 -5.79
N SER A 22 51.97 11.02 -7.08
CA SER A 22 50.85 10.58 -7.93
C SER A 22 50.17 9.33 -7.41
N ALA A 23 50.91 8.33 -6.93
CA ALA A 23 50.35 7.13 -6.34
C ALA A 23 49.53 7.43 -5.07
N VAL A 24 50.05 8.29 -4.18
CA VAL A 24 49.34 8.73 -2.99
C VAL A 24 48.03 9.47 -3.37
N MET A 25 48.09 10.38 -4.37
CA MET A 25 46.91 11.09 -4.85
C MET A 25 45.84 10.14 -5.42
N ILE A 26 46.23 9.14 -6.21
CA ILE A 26 45.31 8.13 -6.78
C ILE A 26 44.68 7.30 -5.65
N ILE A 27 45.47 6.84 -4.69
CA ILE A 27 44.99 6.06 -3.55
C ILE A 27 43.99 6.89 -2.71
N THR A 28 44.36 8.15 -2.37
CA THR A 28 43.47 9.04 -1.61
C THR A 28 42.17 9.31 -2.36
N LEU A 29 42.25 9.58 -3.67
CA LEU A 29 41.04 9.75 -4.49
C LEU A 29 40.19 8.49 -4.49
N GLY A 30 40.79 7.32 -4.70
CA GLY A 30 40.08 6.04 -4.67
C GLY A 30 39.41 5.74 -3.33
N VAL A 31 40.08 6.00 -2.22
CA VAL A 31 39.51 5.85 -0.86
C VAL A 31 38.38 6.85 -0.65
N THR A 32 38.53 8.10 -1.03
CA THR A 32 37.50 9.13 -0.91
C THR A 32 36.26 8.77 -1.71
N LEU A 33 36.44 8.33 -2.96
CA LEU A 33 35.32 7.87 -3.81
C LEU A 33 34.62 6.66 -3.20
N TRP A 34 35.38 5.69 -2.70
CA TRP A 34 34.82 4.50 -2.07
C TRP A 34 34.02 4.84 -0.81
N VAL A 35 34.53 5.72 0.07
CA VAL A 35 33.80 6.18 1.27
C VAL A 35 32.55 6.96 0.89
N SER A 36 32.64 7.89 -0.06
CA SER A 36 31.49 8.66 -0.57
C SER A 36 30.41 7.74 -1.10
N PHE A 37 30.78 6.74 -1.89
CA PHE A 37 29.86 5.72 -2.41
C PHE A 37 29.15 4.95 -1.28
N ARG A 38 29.89 4.52 -0.25
CA ARG A 38 29.33 3.82 0.91
C ARG A 38 28.33 4.69 1.68
N VAL A 39 28.68 5.95 1.92
CA VAL A 39 27.81 6.91 2.63
C VAL A 39 26.53 7.17 1.84
N MET A 40 26.65 7.47 0.54
CA MET A 40 25.48 7.73 -0.31
C MET A 40 24.53 6.52 -0.40
N LYS A 41 25.10 5.31 -0.48
CA LYS A 41 24.29 4.07 -0.46
C LYS A 41 23.53 3.92 0.86
N ALA A 42 24.18 4.20 2.00
CA ALA A 42 23.54 4.14 3.31
C ALA A 42 22.46 5.21 3.46
N GLU A 43 22.68 6.44 3.02
CA GLU A 43 21.69 7.52 3.03
C GLU A 43 20.47 7.19 2.15
N ALA A 44 20.69 6.67 0.93
CA ALA A 44 19.62 6.24 0.05
C ALA A 44 18.77 5.14 0.71
N HIS A 45 19.44 4.17 1.36
CA HIS A 45 18.74 3.11 2.08
C HIS A 45 17.84 3.66 3.20
N VAL A 46 18.40 4.48 4.10
CA VAL A 46 17.65 5.08 5.22
C VAL A 46 16.45 5.88 4.71
N ARG A 47 16.64 6.66 3.65
CA ARG A 47 15.57 7.45 3.03
C ARG A 47 14.43 6.59 2.50
N TYR A 48 14.72 5.57 1.68
CA TYR A 48 13.67 4.74 1.09
C TYR A 48 12.98 3.85 2.12
N VAL A 49 13.68 3.38 3.14
CA VAL A 49 13.07 2.74 4.31
C VAL A 49 12.10 3.70 5.00
N GLY A 50 12.52 4.97 5.20
CA GLY A 50 11.66 6.01 5.79
C GLY A 50 10.40 6.27 4.97
N ILE A 51 10.52 6.35 3.63
CA ILE A 51 9.36 6.54 2.72
C ILE A 51 8.42 5.33 2.81
N SER A 52 8.95 4.11 2.74
CA SER A 52 8.15 2.88 2.84
C SER A 52 7.38 2.78 4.16
N ASN A 53 8.04 3.07 5.28
CA ASN A 53 7.41 3.07 6.59
C ASN A 53 6.32 4.15 6.71
N LEU A 54 6.60 5.38 6.25
CA LEU A 54 5.63 6.47 6.24
C LEU A 54 4.41 6.15 5.38
N ALA A 55 4.62 5.53 4.22
CA ALA A 55 3.54 5.09 3.34
C ALA A 55 2.67 4.03 4.03
N ALA A 56 3.29 3.02 4.67
CA ALA A 56 2.58 2.00 5.41
C ALA A 56 1.77 2.58 6.58
N GLU A 57 2.35 3.52 7.33
CA GLU A 57 1.65 4.21 8.43
C GLU A 57 0.46 5.03 7.94
N LYS A 58 0.62 5.80 6.86
CA LYS A 58 -0.49 6.59 6.26
C LYS A 58 -1.62 5.70 5.77
N ILE A 59 -1.31 4.58 5.12
CA ILE A 59 -2.34 3.61 4.70
C ILE A 59 -2.99 2.96 5.91
N ALA A 60 -2.21 2.53 6.91
CA ALA A 60 -2.75 1.96 8.15
C ALA A 60 -3.73 2.91 8.85
N MET A 61 -3.37 4.19 9.00
CA MET A 61 -4.26 5.20 9.60
C MET A 61 -5.54 5.38 8.78
N THR A 62 -5.43 5.39 7.46
CA THR A 62 -6.57 5.53 6.55
C THR A 62 -7.52 4.34 6.70
N VAL A 63 -7.00 3.11 6.68
CA VAL A 63 -7.76 1.87 6.83
C VAL A 63 -8.44 1.79 8.21
N ARG A 64 -7.70 2.08 9.29
CA ARG A 64 -8.28 2.13 10.66
C ARG A 64 -9.41 3.16 10.78
N GLY A 65 -9.26 4.33 10.16
CA GLY A 65 -10.32 5.35 10.11
C GLY A 65 -11.58 4.82 9.42
N MET A 66 -11.42 4.15 8.29
CA MET A 66 -12.52 3.53 7.56
C MET A 66 -13.19 2.40 8.36
N GLU A 67 -12.41 1.52 8.99
CA GLU A 67 -12.94 0.47 9.85
C GLU A 67 -13.75 1.02 11.02
N MET A 68 -13.26 2.07 11.66
CA MET A 68 -13.97 2.71 12.76
C MET A 68 -15.31 3.32 12.29
N ASN A 69 -15.30 3.99 11.15
CA ASN A 69 -16.51 4.54 10.55
C ASN A 69 -17.48 3.43 10.16
N ALA A 70 -17.00 2.37 9.51
CA ALA A 70 -17.80 1.21 9.14
C ALA A 70 -18.41 0.51 10.36
N LYS A 71 -17.63 0.29 11.42
CA LYS A 71 -18.14 -0.30 12.68
C LYS A 71 -19.29 0.53 13.25
N ASN A 72 -19.19 1.86 13.24
CA ASN A 72 -20.26 2.74 13.70
C ASN A 72 -21.54 2.58 12.86
N VAL A 73 -21.40 2.41 11.53
CA VAL A 73 -22.55 2.13 10.63
C VAL A 73 -23.16 0.77 10.95
N PHE A 74 -22.34 -0.25 11.07
CA PHE A 74 -22.78 -1.63 11.33
C PHE A 74 -23.45 -1.76 12.71
N ASP A 75 -22.96 -1.05 13.72
CA ASP A 75 -23.58 -1.03 15.05
C ASP A 75 -24.94 -0.33 15.03
N GLU A 76 -25.14 0.66 14.13
CA GLU A 76 -26.46 1.26 13.92
C GLU A 76 -27.40 0.28 13.21
N VAL A 77 -26.94 -0.42 12.17
CA VAL A 77 -27.70 -1.50 11.52
C VAL A 77 -28.12 -2.56 12.54
N ALA A 78 -27.22 -2.95 13.46
CA ALA A 78 -27.50 -3.93 14.50
C ALA A 78 -28.68 -3.57 15.40
N LYS A 79 -28.85 -2.28 15.71
CA LYS A 79 -29.98 -1.79 16.52
C LYS A 79 -31.31 -1.90 15.80
N HIS A 80 -31.29 -1.93 14.47
CA HIS A 80 -32.46 -1.87 13.61
C HIS A 80 -32.76 -3.15 12.83
N MET A 81 -32.07 -4.26 13.10
CA MET A 81 -32.25 -5.56 12.41
C MET A 81 -33.67 -6.15 12.47
N GLY A 82 -34.57 -5.61 13.30
CA GLY A 82 -35.96 -6.02 13.34
C GLY A 82 -36.87 -5.36 12.29
N THR A 83 -36.42 -4.29 11.64
CA THR A 83 -37.24 -3.46 10.75
C THR A 83 -36.44 -3.09 9.49
N PRO A 84 -36.81 -3.66 8.32
CA PRO A 84 -35.97 -3.47 7.11
C PRO A 84 -35.84 -2.02 6.65
N ASP A 85 -36.92 -1.21 6.77
CA ASP A 85 -36.87 0.20 6.38
C ASP A 85 -35.96 1.03 7.32
N ALA A 86 -35.92 0.67 8.61
CA ALA A 86 -34.99 1.30 9.55
C ALA A 86 -33.51 0.93 9.29
N VAL A 87 -33.25 -0.28 8.78
CA VAL A 87 -31.91 -0.66 8.29
C VAL A 87 -31.47 0.24 7.14
N VAL A 88 -32.35 0.44 6.15
CA VAL A 88 -32.08 1.33 5.01
C VAL A 88 -31.77 2.74 5.50
N THR A 89 -32.64 3.29 6.37
CA THR A 89 -32.44 4.63 6.95
C THR A 89 -31.11 4.74 7.72
N ALA A 90 -30.72 3.70 8.46
CA ALA A 90 -29.45 3.67 9.18
C ALA A 90 -28.25 3.74 8.22
N LEU A 91 -28.30 3.00 7.11
CA LEU A 91 -27.27 3.05 6.07
C LEU A 91 -27.22 4.44 5.41
N GLU A 92 -28.37 5.03 5.02
CA GLU A 92 -28.46 6.35 4.39
C GLU A 92 -27.86 7.45 5.26
N CYS A 93 -28.28 7.54 6.52
CA CYS A 93 -27.81 8.57 7.43
C CYS A 93 -26.31 8.56 7.64
N LYS A 94 -25.66 7.40 7.55
CA LYS A 94 -24.24 7.25 7.80
C LYS A 94 -23.38 7.35 6.56
N THR A 95 -23.89 6.89 5.41
CA THR A 95 -23.18 6.98 4.12
C THR A 95 -22.86 8.43 3.78
N SER A 96 -23.79 9.35 3.99
CA SER A 96 -23.60 10.77 3.73
C SER A 96 -22.45 11.42 4.51
N LEU A 97 -22.04 10.83 5.63
CA LEU A 97 -20.96 11.34 6.48
C LEU A 97 -19.57 10.80 6.11
N ASN A 98 -19.49 9.82 5.20
CA ASN A 98 -18.25 9.11 4.88
C ASN A 98 -17.98 9.10 3.36
N PRO A 99 -17.62 10.23 2.75
CA PRO A 99 -17.44 10.34 1.30
C PRO A 99 -16.27 9.52 0.74
N GLU A 100 -15.39 9.02 1.61
CA GLU A 100 -14.24 8.19 1.20
C GLU A 100 -14.61 6.73 0.96
N VAL A 101 -15.72 6.25 1.53
CA VAL A 101 -16.27 4.91 1.32
C VAL A 101 -17.23 4.98 0.13
N LYS A 102 -17.09 4.08 -0.83
CA LYS A 102 -17.99 4.05 -2.00
C LYS A 102 -19.42 3.80 -1.59
N GLY A 103 -19.64 2.88 -0.65
CA GLY A 103 -20.95 2.59 -0.11
C GLY A 103 -20.92 1.59 1.05
N TYR A 104 -22.08 1.44 1.67
CA TYR A 104 -22.34 0.49 2.75
C TYR A 104 -23.52 -0.40 2.39
N PHE A 105 -23.42 -1.67 2.72
CA PHE A 105 -24.50 -2.62 2.53
C PHE A 105 -24.75 -3.50 3.77
N ALA A 106 -25.90 -4.14 3.78
CA ALA A 106 -26.26 -5.17 4.74
C ALA A 106 -26.96 -6.32 4.00
N ALA A 107 -26.25 -7.41 3.78
CA ALA A 107 -26.74 -8.61 3.11
C ALA A 107 -27.32 -9.58 4.15
N PHE A 108 -28.63 -9.67 4.23
CA PHE A 108 -29.32 -10.50 5.23
C PHE A 108 -29.36 -11.98 4.81
N GLU A 109 -29.49 -12.89 5.79
CA GLU A 109 -29.80 -14.30 5.50
C GLU A 109 -31.06 -14.38 4.65
N LEU A 110 -31.16 -15.40 3.79
CA LEU A 110 -32.28 -15.58 2.90
C LEU A 110 -33.60 -15.66 3.68
N ASP A 111 -34.63 -15.01 3.18
CA ASP A 111 -35.99 -14.98 3.80
C ASP A 111 -36.03 -14.35 5.22
N TYR A 112 -34.98 -13.64 5.65
CA TYR A 112 -34.91 -13.00 6.96
C TYR A 112 -36.07 -12.02 7.19
N PHE A 113 -36.41 -11.22 6.18
CA PHE A 113 -37.57 -10.34 6.15
C PHE A 113 -38.58 -10.83 5.10
N GLN A 114 -39.62 -11.55 5.50
CA GLN A 114 -40.61 -12.11 4.57
C GLN A 114 -41.23 -11.05 3.64
N GLN A 115 -41.42 -9.80 4.14
CA GLN A 115 -41.97 -8.69 3.35
C GLN A 115 -41.01 -8.11 2.31
N LYS A 116 -39.73 -8.43 2.36
CA LYS A 116 -38.71 -7.95 1.40
C LYS A 116 -38.32 -9.01 0.37
N GLY A 117 -38.90 -10.23 0.46
CA GLY A 117 -38.62 -11.33 -0.45
C GLY A 117 -37.41 -12.17 -0.03
N HIS A 118 -36.97 -13.03 -0.95
CA HIS A 118 -35.94 -14.03 -0.68
C HIS A 118 -34.56 -13.43 -0.45
N TRP A 119 -34.18 -12.40 -1.21
CA TRP A 119 -32.94 -11.67 -1.07
C TRP A 119 -33.22 -10.28 -0.52
N PHE A 120 -32.51 -9.88 0.52
CA PHE A 120 -32.54 -8.52 1.02
C PHE A 120 -31.13 -8.02 1.29
N GLU A 121 -30.61 -7.20 0.37
CA GLU A 121 -29.31 -6.57 0.40
C GLU A 121 -29.44 -5.09 0.04
N PRO A 122 -29.90 -4.24 0.97
CA PRO A 122 -29.86 -2.80 0.73
C PRO A 122 -28.42 -2.33 0.66
N TYR A 123 -28.12 -1.55 -0.36
CA TYR A 123 -26.85 -0.92 -0.61
C TYR A 123 -27.04 0.58 -0.78
N VAL A 124 -26.35 1.37 0.03
CA VAL A 124 -26.34 2.84 -0.08
C VAL A 124 -24.98 3.28 -0.51
N HIS A 125 -24.88 3.92 -1.66
CA HIS A 125 -23.60 4.27 -2.26
C HIS A 125 -23.58 5.65 -2.86
N HIS A 126 -22.38 6.25 -2.90
CA HIS A 126 -22.15 7.53 -3.55
C HIS A 126 -22.17 7.38 -5.08
N MET A 127 -23.00 8.19 -5.74
CA MET A 127 -22.94 8.40 -7.19
C MET A 127 -21.84 9.42 -7.53
N ASP A 128 -21.79 10.50 -6.77
CA ASP A 128 -20.74 11.51 -6.74
C ASP A 128 -20.48 11.97 -5.29
N SER A 129 -19.71 13.02 -5.08
CA SER A 129 -19.36 13.51 -3.74
C SER A 129 -20.54 14.04 -2.91
N SER A 130 -21.70 14.31 -3.52
CA SER A 130 -22.84 14.95 -2.89
C SER A 130 -24.16 14.15 -3.03
N VAL A 131 -24.21 13.20 -3.96
CA VAL A 131 -25.39 12.42 -4.28
C VAL A 131 -25.13 10.95 -3.96
N PHE A 132 -26.03 10.35 -3.19
CA PHE A 132 -26.02 8.91 -2.94
C PHE A 132 -27.32 8.26 -3.41
N MET A 133 -27.26 6.97 -3.70
CA MET A 133 -28.37 6.16 -4.17
C MET A 133 -28.58 4.97 -3.24
N VAL A 134 -29.82 4.62 -3.02
CA VAL A 134 -30.24 3.39 -2.31
C VAL A 134 -30.65 2.37 -3.35
N SER A 135 -30.06 1.20 -3.31
CA SER A 135 -30.33 0.12 -4.24
C SER A 135 -30.59 -1.18 -3.48
N GLN A 136 -31.46 -2.03 -4.03
CA GLN A 136 -31.59 -3.43 -3.64
C GLN A 136 -30.74 -4.25 -4.60
N VAL A 137 -29.59 -4.76 -4.14
CA VAL A 137 -28.61 -5.45 -4.99
C VAL A 137 -28.92 -6.95 -5.07
N GLY A 138 -29.22 -7.58 -3.94
CA GLY A 138 -29.52 -9.02 -3.87
C GLY A 138 -30.71 -9.40 -4.73
N SER A 139 -30.52 -10.38 -5.61
CA SER A 139 -31.52 -10.88 -6.55
C SER A 139 -31.17 -12.28 -7.04
N ALA A 140 -32.05 -12.89 -7.83
CA ALA A 140 -31.76 -14.18 -8.49
C ALA A 140 -30.54 -14.10 -9.45
N ARG A 141 -30.21 -12.91 -9.98
CA ARG A 141 -29.04 -12.68 -10.84
C ARG A 141 -27.79 -12.37 -10.01
N HIS A 142 -27.97 -11.76 -8.84
CA HIS A 142 -26.93 -11.44 -7.89
C HIS A 142 -27.19 -12.09 -6.54
N ASP A 143 -26.90 -13.39 -6.47
CA ASP A 143 -27.02 -14.17 -5.23
C ASP A 143 -25.73 -13.97 -4.39
N TYR A 144 -25.74 -12.96 -3.52
CA TYR A 144 -24.62 -12.63 -2.64
C TYR A 144 -24.19 -13.77 -1.72
N THR A 145 -25.09 -14.75 -1.44
CA THR A 145 -24.74 -15.88 -0.58
C THR A 145 -23.68 -16.81 -1.20
N LYS A 146 -23.45 -16.67 -2.51
CA LYS A 146 -22.38 -17.35 -3.26
C LYS A 146 -21.10 -16.56 -3.36
N SER A 147 -21.09 -15.32 -2.91
CA SER A 147 -19.90 -14.47 -2.93
C SER A 147 -18.89 -14.92 -1.88
N ASN A 148 -17.60 -14.88 -2.22
CA ASN A 148 -16.53 -15.32 -1.31
C ASN A 148 -16.54 -14.56 0.02
N TRP A 149 -16.81 -13.26 -0.01
CA TRP A 149 -16.88 -12.44 1.19
C TRP A 149 -18.02 -12.87 2.12
N TYR A 150 -19.19 -13.27 1.56
CA TYR A 150 -20.33 -13.74 2.36
C TYR A 150 -20.06 -15.11 2.98
N ILE A 151 -19.57 -16.06 2.17
CA ILE A 151 -19.23 -17.42 2.61
C ILE A 151 -18.18 -17.35 3.73
N ARG A 152 -17.10 -16.59 3.50
CA ARG A 152 -16.03 -16.42 4.49
C ARG A 152 -16.55 -15.81 5.79
N ALA A 153 -17.38 -14.75 5.71
CA ALA A 153 -17.97 -14.13 6.90
C ALA A 153 -18.84 -15.10 7.70
N LYS A 154 -19.63 -15.93 7.01
CA LYS A 154 -20.51 -16.94 7.62
C LYS A 154 -19.72 -18.06 8.30
N GLU A 155 -18.64 -18.53 7.67
CA GLU A 155 -17.82 -19.63 8.16
C GLU A 155 -16.88 -19.20 9.29
N GLN A 156 -16.13 -18.10 9.09
CA GLN A 156 -15.12 -17.65 10.04
C GLN A 156 -15.70 -16.86 11.21
N LYS A 157 -16.87 -16.22 11.00
CA LYS A 157 -17.54 -15.37 12.01
C LYS A 157 -16.67 -14.22 12.51
N GLU A 158 -15.72 -13.78 11.70
CA GLU A 158 -14.76 -12.73 12.00
C GLU A 158 -14.90 -11.55 11.05
N THR A 159 -14.41 -10.40 11.48
CA THR A 159 -14.32 -9.19 10.65
C THR A 159 -13.03 -9.22 9.88
N PHE A 160 -13.08 -8.88 8.58
CA PHE A 160 -11.89 -8.91 7.71
C PHE A 160 -12.02 -7.94 6.53
N TRP A 161 -10.91 -7.67 5.86
CA TRP A 161 -10.88 -7.07 4.53
C TRP A 161 -10.91 -8.17 3.47
N SER A 162 -11.76 -8.03 2.46
CA SER A 162 -11.78 -8.93 1.32
C SER A 162 -10.53 -8.76 0.46
N ASP A 163 -10.15 -9.79 -0.28
CA ASP A 163 -9.27 -9.60 -1.42
C ASP A 163 -9.95 -8.71 -2.48
N PRO A 164 -9.16 -8.07 -3.37
CA PRO A 164 -9.71 -7.34 -4.49
C PRO A 164 -10.62 -8.21 -5.36
N TYR A 165 -11.78 -7.68 -5.70
CA TYR A 165 -12.69 -8.34 -6.63
C TYR A 165 -13.25 -7.33 -7.63
N TYR A 166 -13.62 -7.83 -8.79
CA TYR A 166 -14.30 -7.04 -9.80
C TYR A 166 -15.80 -7.20 -9.66
N TYR A 167 -16.49 -6.09 -9.44
CA TYR A 167 -17.95 -6.05 -9.48
C TYR A 167 -18.37 -5.56 -10.87
N GLN A 168 -19.12 -6.39 -11.56
CA GLN A 168 -19.73 -6.04 -12.84
C GLN A 168 -21.23 -5.93 -12.64
N ASP A 169 -21.73 -4.72 -12.70
CA ASP A 169 -23.14 -4.47 -12.74
C ASP A 169 -23.70 -4.80 -14.12
N ASN A 170 -24.82 -5.48 -14.16
CA ASN A 170 -25.59 -5.70 -15.37
C ASN A 170 -26.53 -4.52 -15.67
N ASP A 171 -26.03 -3.27 -15.61
CA ASP A 171 -26.72 -2.02 -15.90
C ASP A 171 -27.89 -1.62 -14.96
N GLU A 172 -28.09 -2.35 -13.83
CA GLU A 172 -29.24 -2.09 -12.95
C GLU A 172 -28.98 -1.01 -11.88
N ILE A 173 -27.75 -0.90 -11.37
CA ILE A 173 -27.40 0.04 -10.27
C ILE A 173 -26.22 0.97 -10.58
N GLY A 174 -25.63 0.89 -11.76
CA GLY A 174 -24.54 1.77 -12.20
C GLY A 174 -23.23 1.58 -11.45
N LEU A 175 -22.98 0.38 -10.91
CA LEU A 175 -21.75 0.04 -10.20
C LEU A 175 -20.91 -0.90 -11.04
N SER A 176 -19.72 -0.46 -11.38
CA SER A 176 -18.70 -1.34 -11.99
C SER A 176 -17.32 -0.93 -11.50
N GLY A 177 -16.41 -1.89 -11.35
CA GLY A 177 -15.05 -1.60 -10.95
C GLY A 177 -14.45 -2.63 -10.00
N HIS A 178 -13.26 -2.33 -9.56
CA HIS A 178 -12.53 -3.14 -8.59
C HIS A 178 -12.71 -2.59 -7.18
N TYR A 179 -13.03 -3.47 -6.26
CA TYR A 179 -13.33 -3.13 -4.87
C TYR A 179 -12.54 -4.00 -3.90
N CYS A 180 -12.31 -3.45 -2.70
CA CYS A 180 -12.07 -4.19 -1.47
C CYS A 180 -13.16 -3.81 -0.48
N THR A 181 -13.64 -4.78 0.28
CA THR A 181 -14.72 -4.60 1.24
C THR A 181 -14.25 -4.90 2.65
N PHE A 182 -14.54 -4.00 3.58
CA PHE A 182 -14.46 -4.30 5.00
C PHE A 182 -15.74 -5.00 5.43
N VAL A 183 -15.64 -6.26 5.81
CA VAL A 183 -16.74 -7.18 6.04
C VAL A 183 -16.90 -7.49 7.52
N LYS A 184 -18.14 -7.42 8.03
CA LYS A 184 -18.47 -7.79 9.42
C LYS A 184 -19.75 -8.64 9.45
N PRO A 185 -19.69 -9.91 9.90
CA PRO A 185 -20.89 -10.70 10.18
C PRO A 185 -21.62 -10.17 11.41
N MET A 186 -22.94 -10.11 11.33
CA MET A 186 -23.82 -9.63 12.38
C MET A 186 -24.73 -10.77 12.84
N PHE A 187 -24.84 -10.95 14.14
CA PHE A 187 -25.59 -12.04 14.75
C PHE A 187 -26.83 -11.54 15.50
N ASP A 188 -27.87 -12.31 15.46
CA ASP A 188 -29.08 -12.07 16.24
C ASP A 188 -28.86 -12.38 17.74
N LYS A 189 -29.91 -12.13 18.54
CA LYS A 189 -29.89 -12.42 19.99
C LYS A 189 -29.73 -13.92 20.35
N LYS A 190 -29.93 -14.81 19.37
CA LYS A 190 -29.72 -16.26 19.52
C LYS A 190 -28.36 -16.72 19.05
N GLY A 191 -27.49 -15.79 18.57
CA GLY A 191 -26.19 -16.11 18.03
C GLY A 191 -26.23 -16.70 16.62
N GLN A 192 -27.35 -16.59 15.89
CA GLN A 192 -27.44 -16.97 14.49
C GLN A 192 -27.08 -15.80 13.60
N LEU A 193 -26.44 -16.09 12.46
CA LEU A 193 -26.13 -15.06 11.48
C LEU A 193 -27.41 -14.38 11.02
N ALA A 194 -27.50 -13.08 11.18
CA ALA A 194 -28.62 -12.27 10.71
C ALA A 194 -28.31 -11.63 9.36
N CYS A 195 -27.15 -11.01 9.25
CA CYS A 195 -26.67 -10.42 8.01
C CYS A 195 -25.13 -10.32 7.99
N VAL A 196 -24.60 -10.05 6.83
CA VAL A 196 -23.21 -9.63 6.63
C VAL A 196 -23.22 -8.17 6.19
N CYS A 197 -22.61 -7.28 6.98
CA CYS A 197 -22.44 -5.88 6.63
C CYS A 197 -21.11 -5.68 5.90
N GLY A 198 -21.09 -4.76 4.95
CA GLY A 198 -19.89 -4.40 4.21
C GLY A 198 -19.76 -2.89 3.97
N ALA A 199 -18.51 -2.44 3.88
CA ALA A 199 -18.12 -1.11 3.49
C ALA A 199 -17.13 -1.20 2.31
N ASP A 200 -17.53 -0.69 1.15
CA ASP A 200 -16.79 -0.81 -0.09
C ASP A 200 -15.87 0.38 -0.32
N ILE A 201 -14.62 0.09 -0.68
CA ILE A 201 -13.68 1.07 -1.22
C ILE A 201 -13.25 0.68 -2.62
N THR A 202 -13.07 1.66 -3.50
CA THR A 202 -12.56 1.41 -4.85
C THR A 202 -11.05 1.34 -4.86
N LEU A 203 -10.50 0.43 -5.68
CA LEU A 203 -9.04 0.35 -5.84
C LEU A 203 -8.47 1.63 -6.49
N GLU A 204 -9.27 2.31 -7.33
CA GLU A 204 -8.90 3.60 -7.90
C GLU A 204 -8.66 4.66 -6.79
N TRP A 205 -9.52 4.71 -5.78
CA TRP A 205 -9.33 5.61 -4.64
C TRP A 205 -8.05 5.29 -3.85
N LEU A 206 -7.76 4.00 -3.60
CA LEU A 206 -6.50 3.57 -2.98
C LEU A 206 -5.29 3.97 -3.84
N ALA A 207 -5.35 3.75 -5.15
CA ALA A 207 -4.29 4.14 -6.07
C ALA A 207 -4.05 5.66 -6.06
N LYS A 208 -5.12 6.47 -5.98
CA LYS A 208 -5.02 7.92 -5.82
C LYS A 208 -4.34 8.32 -4.50
N LYS A 209 -4.64 7.64 -3.40
CA LYS A 209 -3.96 7.87 -2.10
C LYS A 209 -2.46 7.54 -2.19
N LEU A 210 -2.09 6.43 -2.85
CA LEU A 210 -0.69 6.07 -3.05
C LEU A 210 0.05 7.12 -3.90
N ARG A 211 -0.54 7.57 -5.01
CA ARG A 211 0.03 8.67 -5.83
C ARG A 211 0.30 9.91 -4.99
N HIS A 212 -0.65 10.32 -4.16
CA HIS A 212 -0.48 11.49 -3.31
C HIS A 212 0.63 11.31 -2.25
N ILE A 213 0.80 10.10 -1.72
CA ILE A 213 1.91 9.76 -0.81
C ILE A 213 3.25 9.89 -1.55
N ASP A 214 3.35 9.33 -2.76
CA ASP A 214 4.56 9.38 -3.58
C ASP A 214 4.91 10.81 -3.99
N GLU A 215 3.94 11.61 -4.42
CA GLU A 215 4.11 13.03 -4.76
C GLU A 215 4.59 13.84 -3.55
N SER A 216 4.00 13.61 -2.37
CA SER A 216 4.44 14.26 -1.14
C SER A 216 5.88 13.91 -0.79
N ALA A 217 6.26 12.63 -0.94
CA ALA A 217 7.63 12.18 -0.69
C ALA A 217 8.64 12.76 -1.69
N ARG A 218 8.24 12.96 -2.97
CA ARG A 218 9.09 13.59 -4.00
C ARG A 218 9.26 15.11 -3.78
N THR A 219 8.26 15.77 -3.21
CA THR A 219 8.29 17.23 -2.99
C THR A 219 8.93 17.63 -1.68
N ASP A 220 9.26 16.70 -0.80
CA ASP A 220 9.96 17.01 0.45
C ASP A 220 11.27 17.75 0.16
N ALA A 221 11.51 18.86 0.86
CA ALA A 221 12.66 19.75 0.67
C ALA A 221 14.02 19.03 0.82
N MET A 222 14.08 17.97 1.62
CA MET A 222 15.27 17.10 1.72
C MET A 222 15.52 16.31 0.44
N MET A 223 14.47 15.87 -0.23
CA MET A 223 14.56 15.13 -1.51
C MET A 223 15.01 16.07 -2.64
N ASN A 224 14.47 17.29 -2.71
CA ASN A 224 14.80 18.26 -3.75
C ASN A 224 16.25 18.77 -3.71
N ARG A 225 16.91 18.73 -2.55
CA ARG A 225 18.28 19.23 -2.40
C ARG A 225 19.33 18.35 -3.09
N PHE A 226 19.06 17.06 -3.23
CA PHE A 226 19.99 16.06 -3.78
C PHE A 226 19.58 15.47 -5.13
N HIS A 227 18.34 15.73 -5.59
CA HIS A 227 17.77 15.10 -6.78
C HIS A 227 17.09 16.13 -7.69
N LYS A 228 17.85 16.79 -8.54
CA LYS A 228 17.31 17.52 -9.70
C LYS A 228 17.06 16.54 -10.87
N GLY A 229 16.11 15.64 -10.74
CA GLY A 229 15.75 14.69 -11.79
C GLY A 229 14.51 13.91 -11.43
N SER A 230 13.82 13.34 -12.42
CA SER A 230 12.63 12.51 -12.19
C SER A 230 12.99 11.34 -11.29
N GLN A 231 12.33 11.26 -10.14
CA GLN A 231 12.40 10.10 -9.26
C GLN A 231 11.28 9.18 -9.69
N GLU A 232 11.65 8.02 -10.20
CA GLU A 232 10.68 7.06 -10.77
C GLU A 232 10.21 6.02 -9.74
N PHE A 233 10.53 6.19 -8.45
CA PHE A 233 10.00 5.30 -7.44
C PHE A 233 8.47 5.43 -7.32
N TYR A 234 7.82 4.35 -6.99
CA TYR A 234 6.39 4.32 -6.73
C TYR A 234 6.03 3.30 -5.65
N THR A 235 4.92 3.55 -4.99
CA THR A 235 4.40 2.71 -3.92
C THR A 235 3.24 1.87 -4.42
N VAL A 236 3.27 0.56 -4.14
CA VAL A 236 2.21 -0.40 -4.44
C VAL A 236 1.67 -0.97 -3.14
N LEU A 237 0.37 -1.16 -3.06
CA LEU A 237 -0.27 -1.91 -1.98
C LEU A 237 -0.50 -3.34 -2.46
N ILE A 238 -0.04 -4.32 -1.68
CA ILE A 238 -0.13 -5.75 -2.01
C ILE A 238 -0.81 -6.52 -0.88
N ASN A 239 -1.50 -7.61 -1.23
CA ASN A 239 -2.09 -8.53 -0.27
C ASN A 239 -1.07 -9.56 0.25
N HIS A 240 -1.52 -10.49 1.10
CA HIS A 240 -0.71 -11.54 1.70
C HIS A 240 -0.05 -12.48 0.68
N ASP A 241 -0.63 -12.64 -0.50
CA ASP A 241 -0.09 -13.45 -1.61
C ASP A 241 0.85 -12.66 -2.53
N GLY A 242 1.06 -11.38 -2.26
CA GLY A 242 1.86 -10.48 -3.09
C GLY A 242 1.14 -10.00 -4.34
N ALA A 243 -0.17 -10.25 -4.46
CA ALA A 243 -0.98 -9.70 -5.54
C ALA A 243 -1.26 -8.21 -5.28
N PRO A 244 -1.31 -7.36 -6.33
CA PRO A 244 -1.55 -5.94 -6.18
C PRO A 244 -2.99 -5.69 -5.74
N ILE A 245 -3.15 -4.92 -4.67
CA ILE A 245 -4.43 -4.32 -4.26
C ILE A 245 -4.58 -3.00 -5.00
N ALA A 246 -3.55 -2.15 -4.99
CA ALA A 246 -3.56 -0.89 -5.68
C ALA A 246 -2.16 -0.54 -6.21
N HIS A 247 -2.13 -0.07 -7.47
CA HIS A 247 -0.93 0.42 -8.14
C HIS A 247 -1.18 1.86 -8.62
N PRO A 248 -0.27 2.82 -8.43
CA PRO A 248 -0.50 4.23 -8.77
C PRO A 248 -0.79 4.48 -10.25
N GLU A 249 -0.33 3.61 -11.14
CA GLU A 249 -0.52 3.70 -12.60
C GLU A 249 -1.41 2.60 -13.16
N ASP A 250 -2.11 1.84 -12.29
CA ASP A 250 -2.98 0.72 -12.67
C ASP A 250 -2.27 -0.34 -13.53
N LYS A 251 -1.00 -0.58 -13.23
CA LYS A 251 -0.19 -1.60 -13.94
C LYS A 251 -0.25 -2.92 -13.19
N PRO A 252 -0.33 -4.06 -13.90
CA PRO A 252 -0.23 -5.36 -13.26
C PRO A 252 1.17 -5.53 -12.67
N MET A 253 1.24 -5.87 -11.41
CA MET A 253 2.48 -6.19 -10.71
C MET A 253 2.17 -7.22 -9.63
N SER A 254 2.97 -8.27 -9.56
CA SER A 254 2.88 -9.26 -8.48
C SER A 254 4.25 -9.50 -7.89
N ILE A 255 4.32 -9.62 -6.57
CA ILE A 255 5.52 -10.02 -5.85
C ILE A 255 5.37 -11.49 -5.47
N THR A 256 6.00 -12.36 -6.24
CA THR A 256 5.96 -13.83 -6.03
C THR A 256 7.16 -14.36 -5.25
N ASP A 257 8.02 -13.48 -4.75
CA ASP A 257 9.22 -13.86 -4.03
C ASP A 257 8.89 -14.41 -2.64
N THR A 258 9.22 -15.68 -2.42
CA THR A 258 8.86 -16.43 -1.21
C THR A 258 9.49 -15.87 0.07
N GLU A 259 10.67 -15.24 -0.02
CA GLU A 259 11.32 -14.60 1.13
C GLU A 259 10.56 -13.35 1.56
N ILE A 260 10.17 -12.50 0.60
CA ILE A 260 9.36 -11.31 0.84
C ILE A 260 8.04 -11.73 1.48
N LEU A 261 7.30 -12.67 0.87
CA LEU A 261 6.01 -13.14 1.39
C LEU A 261 6.13 -13.74 2.79
N SER A 262 7.18 -14.56 3.05
CA SER A 262 7.44 -15.11 4.38
C SER A 262 7.75 -14.02 5.43
N ASN A 263 8.46 -12.97 5.06
CA ASN A 263 8.74 -11.86 5.96
C ASN A 263 7.48 -11.04 6.23
N MET A 264 6.67 -10.78 5.20
CA MET A 264 5.39 -10.08 5.35
C MET A 264 4.44 -10.82 6.29
N ALA A 265 4.31 -12.15 6.15
CA ALA A 265 3.50 -12.98 7.03
C ALA A 265 3.98 -12.93 8.51
N LYS A 266 5.26 -12.69 8.73
CA LYS A 266 5.85 -12.50 10.07
C LYS A 266 5.87 -11.03 10.52
N LYS A 267 5.18 -10.15 9.80
CA LYS A 267 5.15 -8.70 10.05
C LYS A 267 6.56 -8.08 10.11
N ARG A 268 7.47 -8.55 9.25
CA ARG A 268 8.85 -8.05 9.16
C ARG A 268 9.01 -7.21 7.89
N ASN A 269 9.47 -5.99 8.06
CA ASN A 269 9.90 -5.15 6.94
C ASN A 269 11.24 -5.62 6.39
N GLY A 270 11.56 -5.20 5.17
CA GLY A 270 12.83 -5.53 4.55
C GLY A 270 13.01 -4.90 3.17
N MET A 271 14.03 -5.35 2.48
CA MET A 271 14.30 -4.95 1.10
C MET A 271 14.89 -6.10 0.31
N LYS A 272 14.64 -6.09 -1.01
CA LYS A 272 15.24 -7.05 -1.94
C LYS A 272 15.46 -6.43 -3.31
N ASP A 273 16.60 -6.74 -3.93
CA ASP A 273 16.85 -6.40 -5.33
C ASP A 273 16.19 -7.44 -6.23
N MET A 274 15.38 -6.99 -7.18
CA MET A 274 14.64 -7.84 -8.10
C MET A 274 14.29 -7.10 -9.39
N THR A 275 13.81 -7.85 -10.39
CA THR A 275 13.26 -7.27 -11.62
C THR A 275 11.76 -7.08 -11.46
N VAL A 276 11.28 -5.85 -11.64
CA VAL A 276 9.85 -5.50 -11.61
C VAL A 276 9.48 -4.94 -12.98
N ASN A 277 8.52 -5.57 -13.65
CA ASN A 277 8.07 -5.19 -15.01
C ASN A 277 9.23 -4.99 -16.01
N GLY A 278 10.26 -5.84 -15.95
CA GLY A 278 11.43 -5.78 -16.83
C GLY A 278 12.49 -4.75 -16.41
N VAL A 279 12.28 -3.98 -15.35
CA VAL A 279 13.23 -2.99 -14.83
C VAL A 279 13.90 -3.54 -13.57
N SER A 280 15.24 -3.41 -13.48
CA SER A 280 15.98 -3.73 -12.26
C SER A 280 15.64 -2.70 -11.18
N ALA A 281 15.12 -3.17 -10.05
CA ALA A 281 14.66 -2.32 -8.95
C ALA A 281 15.03 -2.92 -7.59
N ARG A 282 15.08 -2.06 -6.60
CA ARG A 282 15.07 -2.45 -5.19
C ARG A 282 13.67 -2.23 -4.64
N VAL A 283 13.09 -3.29 -4.09
CA VAL A 283 11.78 -3.26 -3.45
C VAL A 283 11.98 -3.19 -1.94
N TYR A 284 11.47 -2.12 -1.33
CA TYR A 284 11.36 -1.99 0.12
C TYR A 284 9.93 -2.35 0.50
N TYR A 285 9.74 -3.30 1.41
CA TYR A 285 8.42 -3.75 1.82
C TYR A 285 8.20 -3.56 3.31
N THR A 286 7.02 -3.05 3.65
CA THR A 286 6.60 -2.78 5.03
C THR A 286 5.19 -3.32 5.22
N PRO A 287 5.02 -4.40 5.99
CA PRO A 287 3.70 -4.94 6.34
C PRO A 287 2.90 -3.94 7.18
N ILE A 288 1.58 -3.95 6.99
CA ILE A 288 0.64 -3.19 7.80
C ILE A 288 0.19 -4.08 8.97
N GLU A 289 0.23 -3.55 10.19
CA GLU A 289 0.09 -4.38 11.41
C GLU A 289 -1.24 -5.11 11.51
N ASP A 290 -2.36 -4.40 11.33
CA ASP A 290 -3.69 -4.91 11.66
C ASP A 290 -4.39 -5.63 10.50
N ILE A 291 -3.78 -5.64 9.31
CA ILE A 291 -4.33 -6.27 8.11
C ILE A 291 -3.25 -7.06 7.38
N ASP A 292 -3.68 -8.01 6.55
CA ASP A 292 -2.76 -8.86 5.78
C ASP A 292 -2.30 -8.20 4.48
N TRP A 293 -2.07 -6.89 4.54
CA TRP A 293 -1.55 -6.08 3.45
C TRP A 293 -0.15 -5.59 3.75
N ALA A 294 0.57 -5.22 2.71
CA ALA A 294 1.87 -4.57 2.82
C ALA A 294 2.03 -3.47 1.78
N VAL A 295 2.81 -2.48 2.14
CA VAL A 295 3.33 -1.48 1.20
C VAL A 295 4.62 -2.04 0.59
N ALA A 296 4.74 -1.97 -0.73
CA ALA A 296 5.95 -2.23 -1.47
C ALA A 296 6.37 -0.96 -2.23
N LEU A 297 7.45 -0.32 -1.80
CA LEU A 297 8.07 0.80 -2.47
C LEU A 297 9.08 0.27 -3.50
N VAL A 298 8.80 0.48 -4.77
CA VAL A 298 9.65 0.06 -5.90
C VAL A 298 10.55 1.22 -6.30
N VAL A 299 11.85 1.03 -6.19
CA VAL A 299 12.86 2.04 -6.53
C VAL A 299 13.72 1.50 -7.66
N PRO A 300 13.66 2.06 -8.88
CA PRO A 300 14.56 1.68 -9.96
C PRO A 300 16.03 1.76 -9.51
N THR A 301 16.83 0.76 -9.87
CA THR A 301 18.23 0.70 -9.44
C THR A 301 19.02 1.95 -9.88
N GLU A 302 18.66 2.52 -11.03
CA GLU A 302 19.28 3.75 -11.54
C GLU A 302 19.05 4.94 -10.61
N ASP A 303 17.88 5.05 -9.99
CA ASP A 303 17.58 6.15 -9.07
C ASP A 303 18.36 6.06 -7.76
N ILE A 304 18.78 4.87 -7.37
CA ILE A 304 19.68 4.68 -6.20
C ILE A 304 21.09 5.22 -6.49
N TRP A 305 21.53 5.12 -7.76
CA TRP A 305 22.90 5.50 -8.18
C TRP A 305 22.99 6.88 -8.85
N ARG A 306 21.88 7.49 -9.19
CA ARG A 306 21.81 8.79 -9.89
C ARG A 306 22.59 9.92 -9.20
N PRO A 307 22.63 10.04 -7.86
CA PRO A 307 23.46 11.04 -7.19
C PRO A 307 24.96 10.94 -7.53
N LEU A 308 25.47 9.76 -7.82
CA LEU A 308 26.87 9.54 -8.21
C LEU A 308 27.16 10.04 -9.63
N ILE A 309 26.16 9.97 -10.52
CA ILE A 309 26.33 10.39 -11.92
C ILE A 309 26.29 11.91 -12.03
N ILE A 310 25.50 12.61 -11.20
CA ILE A 310 25.33 14.07 -11.23
C ILE A 310 26.52 14.81 -10.59
N THR A 311 27.21 14.17 -9.65
CA THR A 311 28.40 14.77 -8.99
C THR A 311 29.68 14.75 -9.86
N GLY A 312 29.58 14.25 -11.09
CA GLY A 312 30.68 14.40 -12.08
C GLY A 312 31.90 13.51 -11.82
N VAL A 313 31.68 12.36 -11.24
CA VAL A 313 32.72 11.32 -11.07
C VAL A 313 32.49 10.19 -12.05
#